data_437a3048b3ee74707a1e7d3c1798e70f
#
_entry.id   437a3048b3ee74707a1e7d3c1798e70f
#
_cell.length_a   1.000
_cell.length_b   1.000
_cell.length_c   1.000
_cell.angle_alpha   90.00
_cell.angle_beta   90.00
_cell.angle_gamma   90.00
#
_symmetry.space_group_name_H-M   'P 1'
#
loop_
_entity.id
_entity.type
_entity.pdbx_description
1 polymer ?
#
loop_
_entity_poly.entity_id
_entity_poly.type
_entity_poly.pdbx_seq_one_letter_code
_entity_poly.pdbx_strand_id
1 'polypeptide(L)'
;MRQKTVFCCSECGNETVKWSGRCTACGAWDSLVEVKLDAKSKGTAKRATSKKAPKLISELDTEAELRFSTGIGEFDRVLGGGAVKGSLVLVGGAPGIGKSTLLLQLCGLVEGEQKILYVTGEESERQLKMRAQRLGVDKGQIYVLAETGLTEVLEAADELDPDIMIVDSIQTMYDPEVSSAPGSISQVRECTMSIMRMTKEKGFTTFVVGHINKEGNIAGPKVLEHMVDCVLYFEGERSTSFRILRAGKNRFGSTNEIGVFEMVDTGLKELQNPSEILLSGRPDNAPGTCVTCVIEGSRPILAEIQALVAPATYNAGRRSTNGIDYNRATLLLAVLEKRGGMAVSGCDAYINVIGGLELDEPAADLATMLAIASSFRDLPLGRDMAAVGEVGLSGEIRSVNSLNMRLSEIARLGFKRCVIPAHIKDDIKKPDGLEIISVKDIREAIKATLG
;
A
#
# COMPACT_ATOMS: atom_id res chain seq x y z
N MET A 1 4.42 -16.41 -48.86
CA MET A 1 5.01 -15.36 -48.00
C MET A 1 5.39 -16.03 -46.68
N ARG A 2 6.63 -15.94 -46.25
CA ARG A 2 7.06 -16.59 -44.98
C ARG A 2 6.53 -15.79 -43.79
N GLN A 3 5.64 -16.36 -43.00
CA GLN A 3 5.25 -15.83 -41.68
C GLN A 3 6.49 -15.75 -40.82
N LYS A 4 6.75 -14.60 -40.21
CA LYS A 4 7.81 -14.45 -39.20
C LYS A 4 7.21 -14.81 -37.85
N THR A 5 7.70 -15.88 -37.27
CA THR A 5 7.38 -16.29 -35.91
C THR A 5 8.38 -15.65 -34.96
N VAL A 6 7.91 -15.05 -33.88
CA VAL A 6 8.70 -14.57 -32.74
C VAL A 6 8.21 -15.23 -31.47
N PHE A 7 9.06 -15.38 -30.48
CA PHE A 7 8.73 -15.90 -29.17
C PHE A 7 8.74 -14.76 -28.17
N CYS A 8 7.62 -14.54 -27.48
CA CYS A 8 7.47 -13.50 -26.48
C CYS A 8 7.43 -14.10 -25.08
N CYS A 9 8.18 -13.55 -24.14
CA CYS A 9 8.19 -14.00 -22.76
C CYS A 9 6.89 -13.54 -22.04
N SER A 10 6.15 -14.49 -21.45
CA SER A 10 4.94 -14.22 -20.67
C SER A 10 5.20 -13.39 -19.41
N GLU A 11 6.44 -13.41 -18.88
CA GLU A 11 6.80 -12.73 -17.63
C GLU A 11 7.33 -11.31 -17.83
N CYS A 12 8.11 -11.05 -18.89
CA CYS A 12 8.75 -9.75 -19.07
C CYS A 12 8.51 -9.12 -20.46
N GLY A 13 7.79 -9.79 -21.36
CA GLY A 13 7.49 -9.28 -22.70
C GLY A 13 8.71 -9.25 -23.64
N ASN A 14 9.86 -9.80 -23.26
CA ASN A 14 11.04 -9.84 -24.13
C ASN A 14 10.79 -10.71 -25.36
N GLU A 15 11.06 -10.16 -26.56
CA GLU A 15 10.87 -10.85 -27.83
C GLU A 15 12.18 -11.48 -28.32
N THR A 16 12.11 -12.74 -28.71
CA THR A 16 13.24 -13.48 -29.29
C THR A 16 12.84 -14.16 -30.60
N VAL A 17 13.77 -14.24 -31.56
CA VAL A 17 13.53 -14.95 -32.84
C VAL A 17 13.68 -16.48 -32.72
N LYS A 18 14.15 -16.97 -31.60
CA LYS A 18 14.32 -18.41 -31.34
C LYS A 18 13.75 -18.75 -29.97
N TRP A 19 13.04 -19.86 -29.90
CA TRP A 19 12.60 -20.42 -28.63
C TRP A 19 13.80 -20.88 -27.78
N SER A 20 13.75 -20.59 -26.51
CA SER A 20 14.69 -21.10 -25.52
C SER A 20 13.90 -21.47 -24.25
N GLY A 21 14.30 -22.51 -23.53
CA GLY A 21 13.64 -22.93 -22.29
C GLY A 21 13.72 -21.90 -21.15
N ARG A 22 14.56 -20.83 -21.34
CA ARG A 22 14.72 -19.75 -20.36
C ARG A 22 14.75 -18.41 -21.07
N CYS A 23 14.02 -17.43 -20.55
CA CYS A 23 14.06 -16.07 -21.08
C CYS A 23 15.43 -15.42 -20.83
N THR A 24 16.05 -14.87 -21.87
CA THR A 24 17.38 -14.24 -21.78
C THR A 24 17.36 -12.90 -21.05
N ALA A 25 16.21 -12.24 -20.92
CA ALA A 25 16.08 -10.95 -20.26
C ALA A 25 15.75 -11.06 -18.75
N CYS A 26 14.73 -11.86 -18.38
CA CYS A 26 14.30 -11.97 -16.98
C CYS A 26 14.72 -13.29 -16.31
N GLY A 27 15.23 -14.25 -17.07
CA GLY A 27 15.67 -15.54 -16.54
C GLY A 27 14.55 -16.53 -16.22
N ALA A 28 13.28 -16.21 -16.46
CA ALA A 28 12.16 -17.10 -16.21
C ALA A 28 12.22 -18.34 -17.12
N TRP A 29 11.91 -19.52 -16.54
CA TRP A 29 11.86 -20.78 -17.27
C TRP A 29 10.49 -20.99 -17.88
N ASP A 30 10.44 -21.64 -19.05
CA ASP A 30 9.22 -22.05 -19.78
C ASP A 30 8.21 -20.92 -20.04
N SER A 31 8.71 -19.70 -20.18
CA SER A 31 7.94 -18.45 -20.28
C SER A 31 7.86 -17.90 -21.71
N LEU A 32 8.46 -18.56 -22.71
CA LEU A 32 8.48 -18.09 -24.11
C LEU A 32 7.34 -18.72 -24.91
N VAL A 33 6.35 -17.91 -25.28
CA VAL A 33 5.18 -18.29 -26.08
C VAL A 33 5.39 -17.87 -27.52
N GLU A 34 5.01 -18.77 -28.45
CA GLU A 34 5.10 -18.50 -29.91
C GLU A 34 4.04 -17.50 -30.34
N VAL A 35 4.44 -16.40 -30.96
CA VAL A 35 3.56 -15.36 -31.52
C VAL A 35 3.79 -15.29 -33.04
N LYS A 36 2.74 -15.49 -33.81
CA LYS A 36 2.78 -15.39 -35.29
C LYS A 36 2.49 -13.95 -35.69
N LEU A 37 3.48 -13.30 -36.30
CA LEU A 37 3.31 -11.95 -36.84
C LEU A 37 2.69 -12.04 -38.26
N ASP A 38 1.45 -11.63 -38.40
CA ASP A 38 0.84 -11.44 -39.71
C ASP A 38 1.38 -10.16 -40.37
N ALA A 39 2.07 -10.35 -41.49
CA ALA A 39 2.64 -9.25 -42.26
C ALA A 39 1.53 -8.57 -43.09
N LYS A 40 0.68 -7.72 -42.46
CA LYS A 40 -0.11 -6.72 -43.16
C LYS A 40 -0.64 -5.66 -42.20
N SER A 41 0.03 -4.50 -42.16
CA SER A 41 -0.59 -3.21 -42.54
C SER A 41 0.47 -2.12 -42.56
N LYS A 42 0.97 -1.83 -43.73
CA LYS A 42 1.57 -0.51 -43.97
C LYS A 42 0.43 0.45 -44.27
N GLY A 43 -0.31 0.81 -43.25
CA GLY A 43 -1.17 1.99 -43.23
C GLY A 43 -0.29 3.18 -42.90
N THR A 44 0.10 3.98 -43.86
CA THR A 44 0.73 5.29 -43.66
C THR A 44 -0.29 6.24 -43.03
N ALA A 45 -0.53 6.13 -41.76
CA ALA A 45 -1.08 7.24 -40.99
C ALA A 45 0.00 8.33 -40.97
N LYS A 46 -0.25 9.45 -41.64
CA LYS A 46 0.55 10.67 -41.53
C LYS A 46 0.53 11.11 -40.08
N ARG A 47 1.58 10.74 -39.35
CA ARG A 47 1.88 11.33 -38.04
C ARG A 47 2.10 12.83 -38.27
N ALA A 48 1.15 13.66 -37.88
CA ALA A 48 1.34 15.07 -37.66
C ALA A 48 2.25 15.20 -36.43
N THR A 49 3.56 15.08 -36.63
CA THR A 49 4.54 15.40 -35.59
C THR A 49 4.57 16.91 -35.45
N SER A 50 3.86 17.47 -34.49
CA SER A 50 4.19 18.81 -34.03
C SER A 50 5.62 18.73 -33.48
N LYS A 51 6.59 19.23 -34.23
CA LYS A 51 7.97 19.37 -33.78
C LYS A 51 8.00 20.42 -32.70
N LYS A 52 7.80 20.01 -31.43
CA LYS A 52 8.10 20.86 -30.29
C LYS A 52 9.60 21.15 -30.32
N ALA A 53 9.98 22.39 -30.53
CA ALA A 53 11.39 22.81 -30.45
C ALA A 53 11.87 22.71 -28.98
N PRO A 54 13.12 22.31 -28.72
CA PRO A 54 13.67 22.35 -27.38
C PRO A 54 13.62 23.77 -26.84
N LYS A 55 13.21 23.93 -25.57
CA LYS A 55 13.18 25.19 -24.84
C LYS A 55 14.21 25.17 -23.73
N LEU A 56 14.79 26.32 -23.40
CA LEU A 56 15.63 26.46 -22.22
C LEU A 56 14.78 26.23 -20.96
N ILE A 57 15.33 25.59 -19.96
CA ILE A 57 14.62 25.32 -18.68
C ILE A 57 14.18 26.63 -18.00
N SER A 58 14.92 27.71 -18.17
CA SER A 58 14.60 29.05 -17.66
C SER A 58 13.44 29.75 -18.41
N GLU A 59 13.06 29.25 -19.60
CA GLU A 59 11.95 29.74 -20.41
C GLU A 59 10.67 28.90 -20.20
N LEU A 60 10.77 27.83 -19.38
CA LEU A 60 9.61 27.06 -18.98
C LEU A 60 8.91 27.79 -17.83
N ASP A 61 7.67 28.21 -18.08
CA ASP A 61 6.82 28.71 -16.99
C ASP A 61 6.70 27.59 -15.94
N THR A 62 7.22 27.86 -14.77
CA THR A 62 6.91 27.11 -13.55
C THR A 62 5.58 27.63 -12.99
N GLU A 63 4.53 27.60 -13.78
CA GLU A 63 3.20 27.63 -13.19
C GLU A 63 3.17 26.49 -12.18
N ALA A 64 2.89 26.84 -10.91
CA ALA A 64 2.82 25.88 -9.82
C ALA A 64 2.06 24.66 -10.28
N GLU A 65 2.62 23.45 -10.06
CA GLU A 65 1.96 22.18 -10.40
C GLU A 65 0.49 22.33 -10.05
N LEU A 66 -0.38 22.37 -11.07
CA LEU A 66 -1.81 22.53 -10.86
C LEU A 66 -2.33 21.27 -10.21
N ARG A 67 -2.34 21.25 -8.87
CA ARG A 67 -2.94 20.21 -8.07
C ARG A 67 -4.40 20.53 -7.82
N PHE A 68 -5.19 19.49 -7.75
CA PHE A 68 -6.56 19.58 -7.28
C PHE A 68 -6.80 18.54 -6.19
N SER A 69 -7.66 18.88 -5.23
CA SER A 69 -8.11 17.94 -4.21
C SER A 69 -9.06 16.92 -4.83
N THR A 70 -8.88 15.66 -4.48
CA THR A 70 -9.80 14.57 -4.85
C THR A 70 -11.07 14.59 -3.99
N GLY A 71 -11.13 15.45 -2.96
CA GLY A 71 -12.18 15.46 -1.96
C GLY A 71 -12.03 14.35 -0.90
N ILE A 72 -10.96 13.57 -0.98
CA ILE A 72 -10.64 12.47 -0.07
C ILE A 72 -9.27 12.77 0.56
N GLY A 73 -9.23 13.24 1.80
CA GLY A 73 -8.02 13.76 2.44
C GLY A 73 -6.91 12.71 2.62
N GLU A 74 -7.27 11.47 2.94
CA GLU A 74 -6.29 10.37 3.04
C GLU A 74 -5.75 9.97 1.66
N PHE A 75 -6.53 10.15 0.59
CA PHE A 75 -6.07 9.92 -0.77
C PHE A 75 -5.16 11.08 -1.24
N ASP A 76 -5.57 12.31 -0.98
CA ASP A 76 -4.75 13.50 -1.28
C ASP A 76 -3.39 13.47 -0.57
N ARG A 77 -3.36 13.00 0.67
CA ARG A 77 -2.12 12.80 1.44
C ARG A 77 -1.14 11.90 0.68
N VAL A 78 -1.60 10.73 0.23
CA VAL A 78 -0.75 9.75 -0.46
C VAL A 78 -0.31 10.27 -1.84
N LEU A 79 -1.14 11.09 -2.48
CA LEU A 79 -0.79 11.78 -3.73
C LEU A 79 0.23 12.92 -3.52
N GLY A 80 0.50 13.31 -2.26
CA GLY A 80 1.42 14.39 -1.93
C GLY A 80 0.74 15.77 -1.92
N GLY A 81 -0.53 15.82 -1.51
CA GLY A 81 -1.35 17.02 -1.39
C GLY A 81 -2.35 17.23 -2.52
N GLY A 82 -2.75 16.15 -3.18
CA GLY A 82 -3.75 16.14 -4.26
C GLY A 82 -3.22 15.63 -5.60
N ALA A 83 -4.12 15.41 -6.54
CA ALA A 83 -3.79 14.92 -7.87
C ALA A 83 -3.21 16.03 -8.76
N VAL A 84 -2.19 15.71 -9.55
CA VAL A 84 -1.53 16.66 -10.46
C VAL A 84 -2.17 16.58 -11.85
N LYS A 85 -2.55 17.72 -12.42
CA LYS A 85 -3.09 17.78 -13.79
C LYS A 85 -2.11 17.21 -14.81
N GLY A 86 -2.63 16.45 -15.78
CA GLY A 86 -1.82 15.78 -16.79
C GLY A 86 -1.00 14.59 -16.26
N SER A 87 -1.30 14.09 -15.07
CA SER A 87 -0.64 12.91 -14.50
C SER A 87 -1.41 11.62 -14.78
N LEU A 88 -0.65 10.52 -14.86
CA LEU A 88 -1.19 9.15 -14.91
C LEU A 88 -0.89 8.44 -13.59
N VAL A 89 -1.95 8.10 -12.84
CA VAL A 89 -1.91 7.45 -11.53
C VAL A 89 -2.40 6.01 -11.65
N LEU A 90 -1.57 5.05 -11.28
CA LEU A 90 -1.94 3.64 -11.21
C LEU A 90 -2.38 3.28 -9.79
N VAL A 91 -3.58 2.73 -9.63
CA VAL A 91 -4.10 2.21 -8.36
C VAL A 91 -4.12 0.69 -8.44
N GLY A 92 -3.13 0.06 -7.82
CA GLY A 92 -2.94 -1.40 -7.75
C GLY A 92 -3.52 -2.00 -6.47
N GLY A 93 -3.80 -3.29 -6.50
CA GLY A 93 -4.27 -4.03 -5.31
C GLY A 93 -5.03 -5.29 -5.65
N ALA A 94 -5.24 -6.16 -4.66
CA ALA A 94 -5.99 -7.39 -4.82
C ALA A 94 -7.42 -7.15 -5.32
N PRO A 95 -8.04 -8.09 -6.05
CA PRO A 95 -9.44 -8.00 -6.42
C PRO A 95 -10.34 -7.88 -5.18
N GLY A 96 -11.30 -6.93 -5.22
CA GLY A 96 -12.26 -6.69 -4.12
C GLY A 96 -11.71 -5.90 -2.92
N ILE A 97 -10.49 -5.35 -3.01
CA ILE A 97 -9.88 -4.56 -1.92
C ILE A 97 -10.49 -3.16 -1.74
N GLY A 98 -11.15 -2.60 -2.77
CA GLY A 98 -11.78 -1.30 -2.72
C GLY A 98 -11.32 -0.27 -3.77
N LYS A 99 -10.46 -0.64 -4.73
CA LYS A 99 -9.92 0.29 -5.76
C LYS A 99 -11.01 1.04 -6.53
N SER A 100 -11.91 0.29 -7.15
CA SER A 100 -13.04 0.85 -7.92
C SER A 100 -14.00 1.64 -7.03
N THR A 101 -14.14 1.26 -5.77
CA THR A 101 -14.94 2.00 -4.77
C THR A 101 -14.32 3.37 -4.49
N LEU A 102 -13.02 3.43 -4.23
CA LEU A 102 -12.29 4.68 -4.00
C LEU A 102 -12.43 5.63 -5.17
N LEU A 103 -12.18 5.14 -6.39
CA LEU A 103 -12.23 5.98 -7.59
C LEU A 103 -13.65 6.44 -7.93
N LEU A 104 -14.66 5.62 -7.65
CA LEU A 104 -16.06 6.03 -7.83
C LEU A 104 -16.48 7.07 -6.78
N GLN A 105 -16.01 6.94 -5.51
CA GLN A 105 -16.23 7.98 -4.50
C GLN A 105 -15.52 9.30 -4.85
N LEU A 106 -14.31 9.24 -5.42
CA LEU A 106 -13.63 10.42 -5.96
C LEU A 106 -14.54 11.16 -6.96
N CYS A 107 -15.22 10.45 -7.86
CA CYS A 107 -16.12 11.10 -8.83
C CYS A 107 -17.22 11.95 -8.18
N GLY A 108 -17.67 11.58 -6.98
CA GLY A 108 -18.71 12.31 -6.25
C GLY A 108 -18.19 13.38 -5.30
N LEU A 109 -16.90 13.32 -4.94
CA LEU A 109 -16.30 14.17 -3.91
C LEU A 109 -15.35 15.24 -4.46
N VAL A 110 -14.85 15.07 -5.69
CA VAL A 110 -13.98 16.07 -6.32
C VAL A 110 -14.69 17.41 -6.42
N GLU A 111 -14.00 18.48 -6.02
CA GLU A 111 -14.56 19.82 -6.01
C GLU A 111 -14.65 20.45 -7.40
N GLY A 112 -15.68 21.26 -7.62
CA GLY A 112 -15.92 21.97 -8.87
C GLY A 112 -16.74 21.19 -9.90
N GLU A 113 -16.97 21.82 -11.06
CA GLU A 113 -17.70 21.21 -12.18
C GLU A 113 -16.73 20.44 -13.10
N GLN A 114 -16.06 19.40 -12.55
CA GLN A 114 -15.12 18.57 -13.31
C GLN A 114 -15.88 17.60 -14.21
N LYS A 115 -15.52 17.53 -15.49
CA LYS A 115 -15.98 16.47 -16.40
C LYS A 115 -15.17 15.20 -16.18
N ILE A 116 -15.85 14.14 -15.78
CA ILE A 116 -15.21 12.85 -15.48
C ILE A 116 -15.65 11.81 -16.50
N LEU A 117 -14.70 11.19 -17.19
CA LEU A 117 -14.95 10.03 -18.03
C LEU A 117 -14.59 8.76 -17.26
N TYR A 118 -15.60 7.96 -16.92
CA TYR A 118 -15.39 6.66 -16.27
C TYR A 118 -15.52 5.54 -17.30
N VAL A 119 -14.40 4.94 -17.68
CA VAL A 119 -14.33 3.80 -18.59
C VAL A 119 -14.33 2.52 -17.76
N THR A 120 -15.27 1.63 -18.02
CA THR A 120 -15.38 0.33 -17.37
C THR A 120 -15.34 -0.81 -18.39
N GLY A 121 -14.41 -1.75 -18.21
CA GLY A 121 -14.36 -2.97 -18.99
C GLY A 121 -14.85 -4.21 -18.22
N GLU A 122 -15.22 -4.05 -16.94
CA GLU A 122 -15.63 -5.16 -16.06
C GLU A 122 -17.13 -5.12 -15.74
N GLU A 123 -17.71 -3.92 -15.64
CA GLU A 123 -19.10 -3.72 -15.24
C GLU A 123 -19.90 -3.04 -16.34
N SER A 124 -21.17 -3.41 -16.46
CA SER A 124 -22.11 -2.70 -17.30
C SER A 124 -22.46 -1.32 -16.68
N GLU A 125 -22.89 -0.37 -17.50
CA GLU A 125 -23.36 0.96 -17.07
C GLU A 125 -24.41 0.86 -15.94
N ARG A 126 -25.31 -0.11 -16.02
CA ARG A 126 -26.35 -0.34 -15.00
C ARG A 126 -25.75 -0.78 -13.66
N GLN A 127 -24.76 -1.68 -13.68
CA GLN A 127 -24.10 -2.13 -12.46
C GLN A 127 -23.31 -1.00 -11.83
N LEU A 128 -22.58 -0.22 -12.63
CA LEU A 128 -21.84 0.94 -12.16
C LEU A 128 -22.78 1.99 -11.54
N LYS A 129 -23.95 2.26 -12.19
CA LYS A 129 -24.96 3.17 -11.66
C LYS A 129 -25.52 2.70 -10.30
N MET A 130 -25.81 1.41 -10.16
CA MET A 130 -26.27 0.84 -8.87
C MET A 130 -25.22 1.00 -7.78
N ARG A 131 -23.95 0.81 -8.12
CA ARG A 131 -22.82 1.02 -7.19
C ARG A 131 -22.72 2.51 -6.82
N ALA A 132 -22.77 3.41 -7.79
CA ALA A 132 -22.74 4.85 -7.57
C ALA A 132 -23.85 5.30 -6.61
N GLN A 133 -25.08 4.82 -6.82
CA GLN A 133 -26.22 5.11 -5.92
C GLN A 133 -25.95 4.64 -4.48
N ARG A 134 -25.42 3.42 -4.30
CA ARG A 134 -25.05 2.90 -2.97
C ARG A 134 -24.01 3.76 -2.26
N LEU A 135 -23.08 4.34 -3.02
CA LEU A 135 -22.00 5.20 -2.52
C LEU A 135 -22.42 6.67 -2.38
N GLY A 136 -23.65 7.02 -2.74
CA GLY A 136 -24.14 8.40 -2.73
C GLY A 136 -23.52 9.28 -3.83
N VAL A 137 -22.98 8.65 -4.89
CA VAL A 137 -22.39 9.33 -6.05
C VAL A 137 -23.49 9.53 -7.09
N ASP A 138 -24.23 10.62 -6.94
CA ASP A 138 -25.37 10.96 -7.82
C ASP A 138 -25.25 12.37 -8.42
N LYS A 139 -24.19 13.09 -8.10
CA LYS A 139 -23.93 14.48 -8.52
C LYS A 139 -22.65 14.56 -9.37
N GLY A 140 -22.59 15.60 -10.19
CA GLY A 140 -21.42 15.87 -11.02
C GLY A 140 -21.61 15.45 -12.49
N GLN A 141 -20.66 15.86 -13.31
CA GLN A 141 -20.62 15.52 -14.75
C GLN A 141 -19.85 14.22 -14.95
N ILE A 142 -20.45 13.09 -14.57
CA ILE A 142 -19.84 11.76 -14.69
C ILE A 142 -20.40 11.08 -15.94
N TYR A 143 -19.55 10.90 -16.93
CA TYR A 143 -19.85 10.19 -18.16
C TYR A 143 -19.32 8.77 -18.06
N VAL A 144 -20.17 7.78 -18.32
CA VAL A 144 -19.82 6.37 -18.22
C VAL A 144 -19.69 5.78 -19.62
N LEU A 145 -18.59 5.06 -19.86
CA LEU A 145 -18.36 4.33 -21.10
C LEU A 145 -18.03 2.87 -20.74
N ALA A 146 -18.95 1.95 -21.09
CA ALA A 146 -18.73 0.50 -20.93
C ALA A 146 -18.11 -0.05 -22.22
N GLU A 147 -16.78 0.10 -22.34
CA GLU A 147 -16.02 -0.26 -23.54
C GLU A 147 -14.61 -0.79 -23.15
N THR A 148 -14.10 -1.70 -23.97
CA THR A 148 -12.76 -2.29 -23.82
C THR A 148 -11.82 -1.95 -24.98
N GLY A 149 -12.35 -1.51 -26.10
CA GLY A 149 -11.59 -1.08 -27.26
C GLY A 149 -10.84 0.22 -27.01
N LEU A 150 -9.51 0.18 -27.13
CA LEU A 150 -8.67 1.35 -26.85
C LEU A 150 -9.00 2.53 -27.78
N THR A 151 -9.25 2.26 -29.06
CA THR A 151 -9.53 3.29 -30.06
C THR A 151 -10.81 4.05 -29.69
N GLU A 152 -11.87 3.35 -29.36
CA GLU A 152 -13.17 3.89 -28.96
C GLU A 152 -13.07 4.72 -27.68
N VAL A 153 -12.25 4.25 -26.73
CA VAL A 153 -11.99 4.97 -25.46
C VAL A 153 -11.25 6.28 -25.73
N LEU A 154 -10.22 6.26 -26.60
CA LEU A 154 -9.45 7.46 -26.92
C LEU A 154 -10.27 8.47 -27.73
N GLU A 155 -11.12 8.01 -28.66
CA GLU A 155 -12.05 8.85 -29.42
C GLU A 155 -13.06 9.53 -28.49
N ALA A 156 -13.68 8.77 -27.57
CA ALA A 156 -14.61 9.33 -26.60
C ALA A 156 -13.94 10.35 -25.65
N ALA A 157 -12.70 10.12 -25.25
CA ALA A 157 -11.93 11.06 -24.44
C ALA A 157 -11.54 12.32 -25.25
N ASP A 158 -11.28 12.21 -26.55
CA ASP A 158 -11.00 13.35 -27.44
C ASP A 158 -12.23 14.23 -27.65
N GLU A 159 -13.39 13.63 -27.84
CA GLU A 159 -14.67 14.32 -28.05
C GLU A 159 -15.21 14.98 -26.77
N LEU A 160 -15.11 14.28 -25.64
CA LEU A 160 -15.64 14.78 -24.36
C LEU A 160 -14.75 15.87 -23.75
N ASP A 161 -13.43 15.80 -23.98
CA ASP A 161 -12.40 16.65 -23.35
C ASP A 161 -12.58 16.68 -21.82
N PRO A 162 -12.37 15.55 -21.13
CA PRO A 162 -12.59 15.43 -19.70
C PRO A 162 -11.47 16.09 -18.89
N ASP A 163 -11.75 16.50 -17.66
CA ASP A 163 -10.74 16.91 -16.69
C ASP A 163 -10.06 15.70 -16.00
N ILE A 164 -10.85 14.64 -15.82
CA ILE A 164 -10.43 13.40 -15.19
C ILE A 164 -10.92 12.20 -16.01
N MET A 165 -10.04 11.25 -16.27
CA MET A 165 -10.38 9.96 -16.85
C MET A 165 -10.08 8.83 -15.86
N ILE A 166 -10.99 7.88 -15.72
CA ILE A 166 -10.81 6.66 -14.92
C ILE A 166 -10.91 5.47 -15.84
N VAL A 167 -9.96 4.54 -15.75
CA VAL A 167 -9.96 3.28 -16.52
C VAL A 167 -10.00 2.10 -15.55
N ASP A 168 -11.13 1.38 -15.51
CA ASP A 168 -11.40 0.28 -14.58
C ASP A 168 -11.81 -0.99 -15.35
N SER A 169 -10.84 -1.87 -15.68
CA SER A 169 -9.42 -1.90 -15.36
C SER A 169 -8.57 -1.91 -16.64
N ILE A 170 -7.28 -1.63 -16.50
CA ILE A 170 -6.36 -1.68 -17.65
C ILE A 170 -6.21 -3.08 -18.23
N GLN A 171 -6.45 -4.12 -17.45
CA GLN A 171 -6.37 -5.51 -17.90
C GLN A 171 -7.47 -5.89 -18.90
N THR A 172 -8.58 -5.16 -18.90
CA THR A 172 -9.68 -5.40 -19.85
C THR A 172 -9.52 -4.63 -21.16
N MET A 173 -8.62 -3.61 -21.18
CA MET A 173 -8.38 -2.83 -22.39
C MET A 173 -7.73 -3.65 -23.51
N TYR A 174 -8.15 -3.40 -24.73
CA TYR A 174 -7.73 -4.11 -25.92
C TYR A 174 -7.42 -3.16 -27.07
N ASP A 175 -6.21 -3.28 -27.60
CA ASP A 175 -5.78 -2.64 -28.84
C ASP A 175 -5.75 -3.67 -29.97
N PRO A 176 -6.58 -3.54 -31.01
CA PRO A 176 -6.63 -4.50 -32.12
C PRO A 176 -5.32 -4.52 -32.95
N GLU A 177 -4.49 -3.50 -32.88
CA GLU A 177 -3.20 -3.47 -33.57
C GLU A 177 -2.14 -4.36 -32.90
N VAL A 178 -2.36 -4.74 -31.64
CA VAL A 178 -1.47 -5.62 -30.85
C VAL A 178 -1.95 -7.06 -30.97
N SER A 179 -1.12 -7.94 -31.51
CA SER A 179 -1.47 -9.32 -31.84
C SER A 179 -1.66 -10.27 -30.64
N SER A 180 -1.48 -9.79 -29.42
CA SER A 180 -1.60 -10.58 -28.20
C SER A 180 -3.01 -10.54 -27.59
N ALA A 181 -3.38 -11.52 -26.78
CA ALA A 181 -4.69 -11.60 -26.15
C ALA A 181 -4.93 -10.44 -25.16
N PRO A 182 -6.20 -10.02 -24.95
CA PRO A 182 -6.55 -9.08 -23.88
C PRO A 182 -6.01 -9.52 -22.53
N GLY A 183 -5.55 -8.56 -21.70
CA GLY A 183 -4.96 -8.83 -20.41
C GLY A 183 -3.51 -9.34 -20.44
N SER A 184 -2.95 -9.62 -21.62
CA SER A 184 -1.53 -9.91 -21.76
C SER A 184 -0.66 -8.69 -21.46
N ILE A 185 0.57 -8.93 -21.04
CA ILE A 185 1.55 -7.88 -20.71
C ILE A 185 1.73 -6.88 -21.86
N SER A 186 1.79 -7.37 -23.10
CA SER A 186 1.94 -6.52 -24.28
C SER A 186 0.74 -5.61 -24.49
N GLN A 187 -0.49 -6.13 -24.35
CA GLN A 187 -1.71 -5.34 -24.43
C GLN A 187 -1.77 -4.27 -23.34
N VAL A 188 -1.56 -4.67 -22.09
CA VAL A 188 -1.60 -3.76 -20.94
C VAL A 188 -0.57 -2.64 -21.09
N ARG A 189 0.63 -2.96 -21.59
CA ARG A 189 1.69 -1.99 -21.85
C ARG A 189 1.31 -1.00 -22.95
N GLU A 190 0.88 -1.48 -24.12
CA GLU A 190 0.56 -0.61 -25.28
C GLU A 190 -0.66 0.26 -24.98
N CYS A 191 -1.71 -0.30 -24.37
CA CYS A 191 -2.86 0.48 -23.91
C CYS A 191 -2.45 1.58 -22.92
N THR A 192 -1.60 1.24 -21.93
CA THR A 192 -1.11 2.24 -20.96
C THR A 192 -0.27 3.32 -21.63
N MET A 193 0.58 2.97 -22.62
CA MET A 193 1.39 3.94 -23.37
C MET A 193 0.51 4.92 -24.16
N SER A 194 -0.53 4.44 -24.81
CA SER A 194 -1.45 5.26 -25.60
C SER A 194 -2.26 6.19 -24.72
N ILE A 195 -2.81 5.69 -23.60
CA ILE A 195 -3.51 6.49 -22.58
C ILE A 195 -2.57 7.55 -22.01
N MET A 196 -1.33 7.18 -21.61
CA MET A 196 -0.35 8.14 -21.07
C MET A 196 -0.03 9.25 -22.07
N ARG A 197 0.13 8.93 -23.36
CA ARG A 197 0.39 9.92 -24.40
C ARG A 197 -0.75 10.92 -24.47
N MET A 198 -1.98 10.45 -24.56
CA MET A 198 -3.16 11.30 -24.62
C MET A 198 -3.32 12.16 -23.35
N THR A 199 -3.14 11.57 -22.16
CA THR A 199 -3.12 12.28 -20.87
C THR A 199 -2.13 13.45 -20.88
N LYS A 200 -0.90 13.22 -21.38
CA LYS A 200 0.13 14.28 -21.48
C LYS A 200 -0.14 15.31 -22.57
N GLU A 201 -0.75 14.92 -23.66
CA GLU A 201 -1.07 15.82 -24.78
C GLU A 201 -2.25 16.74 -24.46
N LYS A 202 -3.29 16.20 -23.83
CA LYS A 202 -4.53 16.92 -23.48
C LYS A 202 -4.50 17.60 -22.12
N GLY A 203 -3.67 17.10 -21.18
CA GLY A 203 -3.50 17.71 -19.86
C GLY A 203 -4.54 17.28 -18.81
N PHE A 204 -5.44 16.34 -19.10
CA PHE A 204 -6.34 15.78 -18.09
C PHE A 204 -5.62 14.76 -17.20
N THR A 205 -6.17 14.51 -16.01
CA THR A 205 -5.61 13.51 -15.09
C THR A 205 -6.23 12.14 -15.31
N THR A 206 -5.42 11.08 -15.37
CA THR A 206 -5.93 9.73 -15.56
C THR A 206 -5.62 8.84 -14.34
N PHE A 207 -6.65 8.17 -13.81
CA PHE A 207 -6.53 7.10 -12.84
C PHE A 207 -6.77 5.76 -13.52
N VAL A 208 -5.83 4.84 -13.35
CA VAL A 208 -5.91 3.50 -13.96
C VAL A 208 -5.95 2.46 -12.85
N VAL A 209 -6.95 1.60 -12.87
CA VAL A 209 -7.05 0.45 -11.95
C VAL A 209 -6.22 -0.70 -12.50
N GLY A 210 -5.38 -1.28 -11.62
CA GLY A 210 -4.61 -2.49 -11.89
C GLY A 210 -4.85 -3.59 -10.85
N HIS A 211 -4.96 -4.85 -11.30
CA HIS A 211 -5.04 -5.99 -10.40
C HIS A 211 -3.66 -6.55 -10.13
N ILE A 212 -3.38 -6.92 -8.86
CA ILE A 212 -2.18 -7.61 -8.44
C ILE A 212 -2.46 -9.11 -8.38
N ASN A 213 -1.49 -9.94 -8.76
CA ASN A 213 -1.56 -11.38 -8.55
C ASN A 213 -1.31 -11.74 -7.06
N LYS A 214 -1.48 -13.02 -6.69
CA LYS A 214 -1.34 -13.51 -5.30
C LYS A 214 0.06 -13.28 -4.70
N GLU A 215 1.05 -12.99 -5.50
CA GLU A 215 2.44 -12.71 -5.09
C GLU A 215 2.69 -11.21 -4.82
N GLY A 216 1.63 -10.38 -4.82
CA GLY A 216 1.75 -8.94 -4.58
C GLY A 216 2.29 -8.15 -5.79
N ASN A 217 2.51 -8.80 -6.92
CA ASN A 217 2.94 -8.14 -8.16
C ASN A 217 1.71 -7.78 -9.01
N ILE A 218 1.71 -6.62 -9.66
CA ILE A 218 0.70 -6.30 -10.66
C ILE A 218 0.75 -7.37 -11.74
N ALA A 219 -0.39 -7.97 -12.07
CA ALA A 219 -0.49 -8.91 -13.18
C ALA A 219 -0.26 -8.15 -14.51
N GLY A 220 0.96 -8.30 -15.03
CA GLY A 220 1.50 -7.48 -16.10
C GLY A 220 2.37 -6.37 -15.51
N PRO A 221 3.60 -6.43 -15.71
CA PRO A 221 4.72 -6.44 -14.77
C PRO A 221 5.02 -5.06 -14.16
N LYS A 222 6.02 -4.97 -13.32
CA LYS A 222 6.83 -3.78 -12.93
C LYS A 222 7.08 -2.76 -14.07
N VAL A 223 6.79 -3.13 -15.33
CA VAL A 223 6.83 -2.27 -16.51
C VAL A 223 5.86 -1.10 -16.39
N LEU A 224 4.64 -1.29 -15.86
CA LEU A 224 3.69 -0.19 -15.69
C LEU A 224 4.15 0.80 -14.63
N GLU A 225 4.78 0.33 -13.56
CA GLU A 225 5.33 1.20 -12.51
C GLU A 225 6.35 2.20 -13.06
N HIS A 226 7.14 1.78 -14.05
CA HIS A 226 8.13 2.67 -14.67
C HIS A 226 7.50 3.68 -15.64
N MET A 227 6.37 3.36 -16.22
CA MET A 227 5.69 4.20 -17.21
C MET A 227 4.86 5.32 -16.59
N VAL A 228 4.13 5.03 -15.51
CA VAL A 228 3.22 5.98 -14.87
C VAL A 228 3.95 6.97 -13.96
N ASP A 229 3.28 8.08 -13.62
CA ASP A 229 3.85 9.13 -12.77
C ASP A 229 3.73 8.79 -11.27
N CYS A 230 2.63 8.14 -10.89
CA CYS A 230 2.36 7.73 -9.53
C CYS A 230 1.82 6.29 -9.50
N VAL A 231 2.27 5.49 -8.55
CA VAL A 231 1.80 4.12 -8.30
C VAL A 231 1.35 4.03 -6.85
N LEU A 232 0.10 3.67 -6.66
CA LEU A 232 -0.50 3.49 -5.35
C LEU A 232 -0.92 2.04 -5.19
N TYR A 233 -0.61 1.46 -4.04
CA TYR A 233 -0.99 0.10 -3.67
C TYR A 233 -2.05 0.12 -2.58
N PHE A 234 -3.16 -0.57 -2.84
CA PHE A 234 -4.15 -0.87 -1.84
C PHE A 234 -3.78 -2.18 -1.14
N GLU A 235 -3.53 -2.11 0.16
CA GLU A 235 -3.14 -3.22 1.01
C GLU A 235 -4.23 -3.49 2.06
N GLY A 236 -4.30 -4.72 2.55
CA GLY A 236 -5.22 -5.14 3.60
C GLY A 236 -5.82 -6.52 3.34
N GLU A 237 -6.17 -7.21 4.39
CA GLU A 237 -6.84 -8.49 4.31
C GLU A 237 -8.36 -8.33 4.19
N ARG A 238 -9.01 -9.31 3.54
CA ARG A 238 -10.49 -9.33 3.45
C ARG A 238 -11.18 -9.53 4.80
N SER A 239 -10.46 -10.11 5.74
CA SER A 239 -10.93 -10.37 7.12
C SER A 239 -10.93 -9.13 8.00
N THR A 240 -10.19 -8.07 7.63
CA THR A 240 -10.11 -6.82 8.37
C THR A 240 -10.95 -5.73 7.71
N SER A 241 -11.51 -4.82 8.51
CA SER A 241 -12.22 -3.64 7.97
C SER A 241 -11.28 -2.56 7.44
N PHE A 242 -10.01 -2.59 7.85
CA PHE A 242 -9.03 -1.57 7.48
C PHE A 242 -8.38 -1.82 6.13
N ARG A 243 -8.09 -0.73 5.45
CA ARG A 243 -7.37 -0.70 4.18
C ARG A 243 -6.30 0.38 4.24
N ILE A 244 -5.10 0.05 3.82
CA ILE A 244 -3.98 0.98 3.73
C ILE A 244 -3.72 1.26 2.26
N LEU A 245 -3.62 2.52 1.90
CA LEU A 245 -3.19 2.97 0.59
C LEU A 245 -1.76 3.51 0.73
N ARG A 246 -0.82 2.92 0.00
CA ARG A 246 0.61 3.26 0.07
C ARG A 246 1.11 3.70 -1.31
N ALA A 247 1.96 4.73 -1.34
CA ALA A 247 2.65 5.12 -2.56
C ALA A 247 3.88 4.24 -2.80
N GLY A 248 3.88 3.43 -3.85
CA GLY A 248 5.06 2.69 -4.32
C GLY A 248 6.00 3.55 -5.18
N LYS A 249 5.42 4.54 -5.88
CA LYS A 249 6.13 5.54 -6.68
C LYS A 249 5.33 6.83 -6.72
N ASN A 250 5.99 7.96 -6.54
CA ASN A 250 5.36 9.26 -6.71
C ASN A 250 6.39 10.27 -7.25
N ARG A 251 6.18 10.78 -8.47
CA ARG A 251 7.06 11.81 -9.06
C ARG A 251 6.81 13.21 -8.51
N PHE A 252 5.67 13.40 -7.85
CA PHE A 252 5.19 14.69 -7.40
C PHE A 252 5.18 14.84 -5.88
N GLY A 253 5.58 13.81 -5.14
CA GLY A 253 5.57 13.82 -3.68
C GLY A 253 6.37 12.69 -3.06
N SER A 254 6.30 12.60 -1.75
CA SER A 254 6.93 11.52 -0.98
C SER A 254 6.25 10.18 -1.24
N THR A 255 7.01 9.10 -1.28
CA THR A 255 6.49 7.73 -1.26
C THR A 255 6.29 7.19 0.16
N ASN A 256 6.64 7.98 1.18
CA ASN A 256 6.51 7.57 2.57
C ASN A 256 5.11 7.84 3.16
N GLU A 257 4.21 8.47 2.40
CA GLU A 257 2.86 8.75 2.91
C GLU A 257 1.95 7.53 2.76
N ILE A 258 1.09 7.34 3.77
CA ILE A 258 0.02 6.36 3.73
C ILE A 258 -1.34 7.00 3.95
N GLY A 259 -2.37 6.42 3.34
CA GLY A 259 -3.78 6.70 3.59
C GLY A 259 -4.43 5.51 4.27
N VAL A 260 -5.21 5.75 5.31
CA VAL A 260 -5.89 4.70 6.06
C VAL A 260 -7.40 4.86 5.93
N PHE A 261 -8.05 3.76 5.54
CA PHE A 261 -9.48 3.72 5.29
C PHE A 261 -10.13 2.56 6.05
N GLU A 262 -11.40 2.72 6.36
CA GLU A 262 -12.28 1.66 6.84
C GLU A 262 -13.29 1.31 5.75
N MET A 263 -13.43 0.01 5.46
CA MET A 263 -14.47 -0.47 4.55
C MET A 263 -15.78 -0.61 5.32
N VAL A 264 -16.76 0.18 4.93
CA VAL A 264 -18.11 0.15 5.48
C VAL A 264 -19.15 -0.10 4.37
N ASP A 265 -20.40 -0.35 4.72
CA ASP A 265 -21.46 -0.65 3.74
C ASP A 265 -21.66 0.46 2.70
N THR A 266 -21.40 1.70 3.10
CA THR A 266 -21.50 2.89 2.24
C THR A 266 -20.21 3.22 1.47
N GLY A 267 -19.18 2.36 1.54
CA GLY A 267 -17.91 2.53 0.83
C GLY A 267 -16.69 2.61 1.73
N LEU A 268 -15.71 3.40 1.32
CA LEU A 268 -14.47 3.65 2.08
C LEU A 268 -14.63 4.93 2.89
N LYS A 269 -14.41 4.82 4.18
CA LYS A 269 -14.40 5.94 5.13
C LYS A 269 -12.95 6.24 5.52
N GLU A 270 -12.57 7.50 5.46
CA GLU A 270 -11.25 7.96 5.88
C GLU A 270 -11.04 7.83 7.39
N LEU A 271 -9.87 7.39 7.79
CA LEU A 271 -9.48 7.29 9.19
C LEU A 271 -8.36 8.30 9.49
N GLN A 272 -8.76 9.44 10.03
CA GLN A 272 -7.79 10.47 10.44
C GLN A 272 -6.94 10.03 11.64
N ASN A 273 -7.49 9.21 12.54
CA ASN A 273 -6.84 8.70 13.74
C ASN A 273 -6.90 7.16 13.80
N PRO A 274 -6.09 6.44 13.01
CA PRO A 274 -6.10 4.97 13.02
C PRO A 274 -5.83 4.38 14.40
N SER A 275 -4.93 4.99 15.16
CA SER A 275 -4.53 4.53 16.50
C SER A 275 -5.71 4.46 17.48
N GLU A 276 -6.66 5.40 17.45
CA GLU A 276 -7.83 5.39 18.34
C GLU A 276 -8.73 4.18 18.09
N ILE A 277 -8.88 3.81 16.83
CA ILE A 277 -9.72 2.69 16.44
C ILE A 277 -9.01 1.37 16.74
N LEU A 278 -7.70 1.28 16.43
CA LEU A 278 -6.88 0.10 16.72
C LEU A 278 -6.76 -0.22 18.21
N LEU A 279 -6.87 0.80 19.06
CA LEU A 279 -6.86 0.66 20.52
C LEU A 279 -8.28 0.56 21.12
N SER A 280 -9.33 0.64 20.31
CA SER A 280 -10.70 0.49 20.78
C SER A 280 -10.98 -0.93 21.27
N GLY A 281 -11.76 -1.06 22.36
CA GLY A 281 -12.09 -2.38 22.91
C GLY A 281 -10.97 -3.07 23.70
N ARG A 282 -9.85 -2.39 23.97
CA ARG A 282 -8.74 -2.90 24.75
C ARG A 282 -9.20 -3.31 26.16
N PRO A 283 -8.91 -4.56 26.62
CA PRO A 283 -9.31 -5.01 27.94
C PRO A 283 -8.54 -4.26 29.04
N ASP A 284 -9.21 -4.02 30.17
CA ASP A 284 -8.57 -3.46 31.35
C ASP A 284 -7.77 -4.56 32.08
N ASN A 285 -6.53 -4.28 32.38
CA ASN A 285 -5.65 -5.15 33.20
C ASN A 285 -5.54 -6.62 32.73
N ALA A 286 -5.59 -6.87 31.41
CA ALA A 286 -5.35 -8.21 30.89
C ALA A 286 -3.84 -8.50 30.77
N PRO A 287 -3.35 -9.63 31.30
CA PRO A 287 -1.99 -10.09 31.02
C PRO A 287 -1.79 -10.35 29.53
N GLY A 288 -0.56 -10.20 29.08
CA GLY A 288 -0.20 -10.51 27.70
C GLY A 288 -0.47 -9.40 26.70
N THR A 289 -0.77 -8.16 27.13
CA THR A 289 -0.98 -7.04 26.21
C THR A 289 0.02 -5.94 26.40
N CYS A 290 0.56 -5.39 25.32
CA CYS A 290 1.42 -4.21 25.33
C CYS A 290 1.14 -3.34 24.11
N VAL A 291 1.22 -2.01 24.27
CA VAL A 291 1.10 -1.07 23.17
C VAL A 291 2.47 -0.60 22.72
N THR A 292 2.66 -0.54 21.42
CA THR A 292 3.82 0.10 20.79
C THR A 292 3.39 1.25 19.89
N CYS A 293 4.36 2.06 19.49
CA CYS A 293 4.18 3.05 18.44
C CYS A 293 5.14 2.75 17.30
N VAL A 294 4.63 2.42 16.14
CA VAL A 294 5.38 2.21 14.90
C VAL A 294 5.25 3.41 13.96
N ILE A 295 6.20 3.58 13.05
CA ILE A 295 6.12 4.59 12.00
C ILE A 295 5.72 3.91 10.71
N GLU A 296 4.53 4.21 10.24
CA GLU A 296 4.04 3.80 8.94
C GLU A 296 4.08 4.99 7.99
N GLY A 297 5.05 4.96 7.07
CA GLY A 297 5.33 6.10 6.22
C GLY A 297 5.88 7.30 7.00
N SER A 298 5.11 8.38 7.08
CA SER A 298 5.43 9.53 7.93
C SER A 298 4.59 9.59 9.23
N ARG A 299 3.70 8.62 9.45
CA ARG A 299 2.72 8.65 10.56
C ARG A 299 3.12 7.74 11.71
N PRO A 300 3.12 8.24 12.95
CA PRO A 300 3.13 7.40 14.12
C PRO A 300 1.77 6.73 14.29
N ILE A 301 1.75 5.40 14.43
CA ILE A 301 0.55 4.60 14.66
C ILE A 301 0.77 3.75 15.90
N LEU A 302 -0.16 3.82 16.85
CA LEU A 302 -0.16 2.93 17.99
C LEU A 302 -0.85 1.62 17.64
N ALA A 303 -0.19 0.52 17.98
CA ALA A 303 -0.68 -0.83 17.78
C ALA A 303 -0.64 -1.63 19.09
N GLU A 304 -1.69 -2.41 19.35
CA GLU A 304 -1.71 -3.35 20.47
C GLU A 304 -1.16 -4.70 20.03
N ILE A 305 -0.19 -5.19 20.76
CA ILE A 305 0.39 -6.51 20.62
C ILE A 305 -0.15 -7.39 21.75
N GLN A 306 -0.74 -8.51 21.39
CA GLN A 306 -1.23 -9.52 22.32
C GLN A 306 -0.38 -10.77 22.22
N ALA A 307 0.01 -11.32 23.37
CA ALA A 307 0.70 -12.59 23.47
C ALA A 307 -0.04 -13.52 24.43
N LEU A 308 -0.18 -14.78 24.03
CA LEU A 308 -0.66 -15.85 24.88
C LEU A 308 0.43 -16.91 24.98
N VAL A 309 0.92 -17.13 26.20
CA VAL A 309 1.92 -18.14 26.51
C VAL A 309 1.30 -19.17 27.43
N ALA A 310 1.30 -20.42 27.02
CA ALA A 310 0.71 -21.53 27.77
C ALA A 310 1.68 -22.73 27.82
N PRO A 311 1.65 -23.58 28.85
CA PRO A 311 2.45 -24.81 28.90
C PRO A 311 2.19 -25.64 27.61
N ALA A 312 3.27 -26.08 26.94
CA ALA A 312 3.11 -26.93 25.77
C ALA A 312 2.60 -28.32 26.14
N THR A 313 1.66 -28.82 25.35
CA THR A 313 1.12 -30.18 25.51
C THR A 313 2.11 -31.26 25.05
N TYR A 314 3.07 -30.89 24.20
CA TYR A 314 4.11 -31.76 23.63
C TYR A 314 5.50 -31.15 23.84
N ASN A 315 6.56 -31.97 23.75
CA ASN A 315 7.94 -31.56 24.03
C ASN A 315 8.50 -30.37 23.21
N ALA A 316 7.82 -29.92 22.18
CA ALA A 316 8.19 -28.74 21.41
C ALA A 316 7.04 -27.74 21.41
N GLY A 317 7.23 -26.57 21.99
CA GLY A 317 6.23 -25.51 22.02
C GLY A 317 5.89 -25.02 20.61
N ARG A 318 4.59 -24.82 20.35
CA ARG A 318 4.10 -24.24 19.10
C ARG A 318 4.36 -22.74 19.08
N ARG A 319 4.61 -22.22 17.92
CA ARG A 319 4.74 -20.78 17.66
C ARG A 319 3.73 -20.40 16.59
N SER A 320 2.96 -19.35 16.84
CA SER A 320 2.03 -18.79 15.87
C SER A 320 2.08 -17.28 15.96
N THR A 321 2.21 -16.61 14.83
CA THR A 321 2.28 -15.15 14.77
C THR A 321 1.28 -14.63 13.73
N ASN A 322 0.67 -13.50 14.03
CA ASN A 322 -0.14 -12.73 13.12
C ASN A 322 0.25 -11.25 13.30
N GLY A 323 0.62 -10.59 12.21
CA GLY A 323 1.07 -9.20 12.21
C GLY A 323 2.51 -8.97 12.69
N ILE A 324 3.28 -10.04 12.98
CA ILE A 324 4.72 -9.99 13.28
C ILE A 324 5.39 -11.15 12.55
N ASP A 325 6.57 -10.90 11.95
CA ASP A 325 7.35 -11.94 11.27
C ASP A 325 7.67 -13.12 12.22
N TYR A 326 7.43 -14.32 11.73
CA TYR A 326 7.63 -15.55 12.51
C TYR A 326 9.07 -15.74 13.00
N ASN A 327 10.06 -15.42 12.15
CA ASN A 327 11.47 -15.57 12.50
C ASN A 327 11.86 -14.54 13.55
N ARG A 328 11.35 -13.28 13.43
CA ARG A 328 11.58 -12.24 14.42
C ARG A 328 11.00 -12.62 15.78
N ALA A 329 9.76 -13.07 15.83
CA ALA A 329 9.10 -13.53 17.06
C ALA A 329 9.86 -14.70 17.72
N THR A 330 10.31 -15.67 16.93
CA THR A 330 11.11 -16.81 17.42
C THR A 330 12.44 -16.34 18.01
N LEU A 331 13.08 -15.37 17.39
CA LEU A 331 14.32 -14.78 17.88
C LEU A 331 14.10 -14.05 19.22
N LEU A 332 13.03 -13.25 19.34
CA LEU A 332 12.69 -12.54 20.57
C LEU A 332 12.40 -13.50 21.72
N LEU A 333 11.70 -14.63 21.46
CA LEU A 333 11.50 -15.70 22.44
C LEU A 333 12.83 -16.28 22.94
N ALA A 334 13.78 -16.57 22.04
CA ALA A 334 15.09 -17.09 22.41
C ALA A 334 15.90 -16.08 23.25
N VAL A 335 15.82 -14.78 22.93
CA VAL A 335 16.45 -13.71 23.75
C VAL A 335 15.78 -13.62 25.09
N LEU A 336 14.46 -13.70 25.19
CA LEU A 336 13.72 -13.65 26.43
C LEU A 336 14.12 -14.81 27.37
N GLU A 337 14.27 -15.99 26.83
CA GLU A 337 14.74 -17.15 27.58
C GLU A 337 16.18 -16.98 28.08
N LYS A 338 17.10 -16.71 27.16
CA LYS A 338 18.53 -16.70 27.49
C LYS A 338 18.95 -15.45 28.26
N ARG A 339 18.34 -14.30 28.01
CA ARG A 339 18.70 -13.00 28.59
C ARG A 339 17.69 -12.49 29.61
N GLY A 340 16.39 -12.71 29.34
CA GLY A 340 15.31 -12.35 30.27
C GLY A 340 15.16 -13.31 31.45
N GLY A 341 15.70 -14.55 31.35
CA GLY A 341 15.61 -15.57 32.42
C GLY A 341 14.22 -16.20 32.51
N MET A 342 13.44 -16.26 31.41
CA MET A 342 12.10 -16.86 31.35
C MET A 342 12.14 -18.15 30.54
N ALA A 343 11.72 -19.27 31.09
CA ALA A 343 11.74 -20.59 30.44
C ALA A 343 10.58 -20.74 29.42
N VAL A 344 10.56 -19.93 28.36
CA VAL A 344 9.49 -19.89 27.39
C VAL A 344 9.63 -20.94 26.26
N SER A 345 10.75 -21.62 26.14
CA SER A 345 10.95 -22.66 25.09
C SER A 345 10.02 -23.85 25.26
N GLY A 346 9.68 -24.22 26.50
CA GLY A 346 8.74 -25.27 26.84
C GLY A 346 7.26 -24.86 26.77
N CYS A 347 6.94 -23.68 26.26
CA CYS A 347 5.58 -23.17 26.20
C CYS A 347 5.13 -22.98 24.76
N ASP A 348 3.84 -23.11 24.51
CA ASP A 348 3.20 -22.63 23.30
C ASP A 348 3.12 -21.11 23.38
N ALA A 349 3.45 -20.40 22.29
CA ALA A 349 3.39 -18.95 22.22
C ALA A 349 2.60 -18.52 20.97
N TYR A 350 1.58 -17.73 21.19
CA TYR A 350 0.72 -17.12 20.18
C TYR A 350 0.86 -15.61 20.29
N ILE A 351 1.22 -14.94 19.19
CA ILE A 351 1.44 -13.49 19.15
C ILE A 351 0.54 -12.93 18.06
N ASN A 352 -0.22 -11.91 18.41
CA ASN A 352 -1.18 -11.29 17.51
C ASN A 352 -1.12 -9.76 17.62
N VAL A 353 -1.11 -9.09 16.48
CA VAL A 353 -1.29 -7.64 16.38
C VAL A 353 -2.75 -7.34 16.10
N ILE A 354 -3.34 -6.53 16.96
CA ILE A 354 -4.77 -6.18 16.82
C ILE A 354 -4.96 -5.24 15.62
N GLY A 355 -6.05 -5.46 14.88
CA GLY A 355 -6.41 -4.64 13.72
C GLY A 355 -5.80 -5.09 12.39
N GLY A 356 -5.02 -6.20 12.38
CA GLY A 356 -4.46 -6.77 11.14
C GLY A 356 -3.32 -5.92 10.54
N LEU A 357 -2.63 -5.12 11.36
CA LEU A 357 -1.40 -4.45 10.95
C LEU A 357 -0.24 -5.44 10.91
N GLU A 358 0.63 -5.30 9.92
CA GLU A 358 1.92 -5.98 9.88
C GLU A 358 2.99 -5.06 10.46
N LEU A 359 3.63 -5.48 11.55
CA LEU A 359 4.68 -4.73 12.22
C LEU A 359 6.06 -5.23 11.79
N ASP A 360 6.58 -4.66 10.70
CA ASP A 360 7.91 -4.99 10.17
C ASP A 360 9.03 -4.20 10.85
N GLU A 361 8.66 -3.21 11.66
CA GLU A 361 9.62 -2.30 12.28
C GLU A 361 10.16 -2.85 13.60
N PRO A 362 11.52 -2.90 13.79
CA PRO A 362 12.14 -3.37 15.03
C PRO A 362 11.74 -2.59 16.31
N ALA A 363 11.18 -1.39 16.14
CA ALA A 363 10.66 -0.61 17.26
C ALA A 363 9.58 -1.33 18.09
N ALA A 364 8.90 -2.32 17.52
CA ALA A 364 7.88 -3.14 18.17
C ALA A 364 8.45 -4.28 19.04
N ASP A 365 9.75 -4.57 18.97
CA ASP A 365 10.37 -5.70 19.67
C ASP A 365 10.17 -5.66 21.17
N LEU A 366 10.47 -4.50 21.78
CA LEU A 366 10.36 -4.33 23.23
C LEU A 366 8.93 -4.58 23.72
N ALA A 367 7.94 -4.02 23.04
CA ALA A 367 6.53 -4.23 23.37
C ALA A 367 6.11 -5.69 23.19
N THR A 368 6.59 -6.35 22.12
CA THR A 368 6.36 -7.78 21.88
C THR A 368 6.91 -8.63 23.02
N MET A 369 8.16 -8.37 23.44
CA MET A 369 8.78 -9.10 24.55
C MET A 369 8.09 -8.84 25.89
N LEU A 370 7.66 -7.62 26.15
CA LEU A 370 6.92 -7.29 27.37
C LEU A 370 5.52 -7.94 27.37
N ALA A 371 4.83 -8.02 26.22
CA ALA A 371 3.58 -8.76 26.11
C ALA A 371 3.78 -10.25 26.40
N ILE A 372 4.81 -10.88 25.82
CA ILE A 372 5.17 -12.28 26.09
C ILE A 372 5.50 -12.48 27.58
N ALA A 373 6.32 -11.61 28.17
CA ALA A 373 6.71 -11.67 29.56
C ALA A 373 5.52 -11.49 30.51
N SER A 374 4.62 -10.58 30.19
CA SER A 374 3.36 -10.34 30.90
C SER A 374 2.46 -11.58 30.90
N SER A 375 2.27 -12.21 29.73
CA SER A 375 1.51 -13.44 29.60
C SER A 375 2.15 -14.62 30.35
N PHE A 376 3.48 -14.78 30.26
CA PHE A 376 4.22 -15.86 30.92
C PHE A 376 4.12 -15.76 32.43
N ARG A 377 4.13 -14.53 33.01
CA ARG A 377 4.02 -14.30 34.46
C ARG A 377 2.57 -14.18 34.94
N ASP A 378 1.61 -14.11 34.02
CA ASP A 378 0.20 -13.81 34.29
C ASP A 378 0.03 -12.48 35.08
N LEU A 379 0.83 -11.47 34.74
CA LEU A 379 0.83 -10.14 35.34
C LEU A 379 0.54 -9.08 34.26
N PRO A 380 -0.48 -8.21 34.44
CA PRO A 380 -0.76 -7.19 33.49
C PRO A 380 0.28 -6.07 33.49
N LEU A 381 0.59 -5.56 32.30
CA LEU A 381 1.24 -4.27 32.10
C LEU A 381 0.19 -3.17 32.26
N GLY A 382 0.36 -2.12 32.93
CA GLY A 382 -0.69 -1.09 33.13
C GLY A 382 -1.30 -0.64 31.79
N ARG A 383 -2.60 -0.36 31.78
CA ARG A 383 -3.34 0.08 30.59
C ARG A 383 -2.77 1.35 29.95
N ASP A 384 -2.15 2.19 30.75
CA ASP A 384 -1.57 3.48 30.39
C ASP A 384 -0.10 3.40 30.00
N MET A 385 0.41 2.19 29.76
CA MET A 385 1.81 1.94 29.40
C MET A 385 1.97 1.59 27.92
N ALA A 386 2.99 2.19 27.29
CA ALA A 386 3.50 1.82 25.99
C ALA A 386 4.99 1.48 26.07
N ALA A 387 5.50 0.75 25.07
CA ALA A 387 6.92 0.43 24.99
C ALA A 387 7.41 0.54 23.54
N VAL A 388 8.59 1.13 23.37
CA VAL A 388 9.21 1.33 22.06
C VAL A 388 10.71 1.05 22.17
N GLY A 389 11.24 0.17 21.31
CA GLY A 389 12.67 -0.14 21.30
C GLY A 389 12.98 -1.38 20.48
N GLU A 390 14.13 -1.39 19.81
CA GLU A 390 14.69 -2.57 19.14
C GLU A 390 15.42 -3.42 20.19
N VAL A 391 15.30 -4.75 20.07
CA VAL A 391 16.00 -5.67 20.97
C VAL A 391 17.07 -6.45 20.22
N GLY A 392 18.33 -6.33 20.70
CA GLY A 392 19.45 -7.10 20.17
C GLY A 392 19.58 -8.50 20.79
N LEU A 393 20.38 -9.36 20.16
CA LEU A 393 20.60 -10.75 20.60
C LEU A 393 21.27 -10.88 21.97
N SER A 394 21.98 -9.85 22.46
CA SER A 394 22.55 -9.80 23.79
C SER A 394 21.55 -9.39 24.85
N GLY A 395 20.32 -9.03 24.44
CA GLY A 395 19.26 -8.55 25.33
C GLY A 395 19.29 -7.03 25.54
N GLU A 396 20.20 -6.32 24.88
CA GLU A 396 20.29 -4.86 24.90
C GLU A 396 19.11 -4.23 24.20
N ILE A 397 18.67 -3.07 24.68
CA ILE A 397 17.60 -2.28 24.06
C ILE A 397 18.22 -1.09 23.34
N ARG A 398 17.97 -1.01 22.04
CA ARG A 398 18.55 -0.04 21.12
C ARG A 398 17.58 1.06 20.74
N SER A 399 18.14 2.23 20.46
CA SER A 399 17.40 3.39 19.98
C SER A 399 16.76 3.10 18.64
N VAL A 400 15.57 3.69 18.46
CA VAL A 400 14.79 3.65 17.22
C VAL A 400 14.66 5.04 16.62
N ASN A 401 14.38 5.11 15.34
CA ASN A 401 14.21 6.38 14.63
C ASN A 401 12.93 7.10 15.08
N SER A 402 12.92 8.44 14.94
CA SER A 402 11.75 9.30 15.16
C SER A 402 11.13 9.15 16.56
N LEU A 403 11.95 8.92 17.60
CA LEU A 403 11.48 8.66 18.95
C LEU A 403 10.60 9.80 19.50
N ASN A 404 10.96 11.06 19.25
CA ASN A 404 10.16 12.20 19.69
C ASN A 404 8.75 12.21 19.09
N MET A 405 8.59 11.82 17.81
CA MET A 405 7.29 11.71 17.16
C MET A 405 6.44 10.61 17.80
N ARG A 406 7.04 9.46 18.09
CA ARG A 406 6.37 8.35 18.80
C ARG A 406 5.90 8.75 20.19
N LEU A 407 6.76 9.40 20.95
CA LEU A 407 6.43 9.86 22.31
C LEU A 407 5.30 10.89 22.29
N SER A 408 5.32 11.82 21.32
CA SER A 408 4.24 12.81 21.16
C SER A 408 2.90 12.13 20.85
N GLU A 409 2.87 11.12 20.00
CA GLU A 409 1.66 10.39 19.66
C GLU A 409 1.15 9.52 20.84
N ILE A 410 2.07 8.85 21.56
CA ILE A 410 1.76 8.08 22.77
C ILE A 410 1.10 9.00 23.81
N ALA A 411 1.67 10.18 24.07
CA ALA A 411 1.11 11.16 25.01
C ALA A 411 -0.24 11.72 24.52
N ARG A 412 -0.38 12.04 23.22
CA ARG A 412 -1.62 12.55 22.62
C ARG A 412 -2.80 11.60 22.85
N LEU A 413 -2.55 10.29 22.79
CA LEU A 413 -3.56 9.26 23.03
C LEU A 413 -3.78 8.91 24.50
N GLY A 414 -3.20 9.69 25.41
CA GLY A 414 -3.48 9.63 26.84
C GLY A 414 -2.69 8.60 27.64
N PHE A 415 -1.67 7.96 27.04
CA PHE A 415 -0.76 7.10 27.76
C PHE A 415 0.05 7.92 28.78
N LYS A 416 0.32 7.33 29.95
CA LYS A 416 1.02 7.99 31.05
C LYS A 416 2.46 7.55 31.21
N ARG A 417 2.80 6.36 30.71
CA ARG A 417 4.12 5.75 30.86
C ARG A 417 4.60 5.18 29.55
N CYS A 418 5.89 5.40 29.23
CA CYS A 418 6.51 4.81 28.06
C CYS A 418 7.89 4.26 28.39
N VAL A 419 8.10 2.97 28.11
CA VAL A 419 9.41 2.31 28.22
C VAL A 419 10.19 2.53 26.94
N ILE A 420 11.41 3.06 27.07
CA ILE A 420 12.26 3.41 25.93
C ILE A 420 13.71 2.97 26.18
N PRO A 421 14.56 2.90 25.14
CA PRO A 421 16.00 2.67 25.31
C PRO A 421 16.68 3.72 26.18
N ALA A 422 17.64 3.33 27.02
CA ALA A 422 18.44 4.27 27.83
C ALA A 422 19.47 5.02 26.97
N HIS A 423 20.01 4.36 25.94
CA HIS A 423 20.95 4.95 24.99
C HIS A 423 20.22 5.53 23.80
N ILE A 424 20.05 6.84 23.75
CA ILE A 424 19.33 7.55 22.72
C ILE A 424 20.30 8.47 21.99
N LYS A 425 20.15 8.56 20.66
CA LYS A 425 21.00 9.39 19.79
C LYS A 425 20.59 10.86 19.77
N ASP A 426 19.29 11.13 19.96
CA ASP A 426 18.70 12.45 19.84
C ASP A 426 18.29 12.99 21.22
N ASP A 427 18.20 14.30 21.34
CA ASP A 427 17.63 14.95 22.53
C ASP A 427 16.14 14.61 22.64
N ILE A 428 15.75 14.04 23.77
CA ILE A 428 14.34 13.71 24.03
C ILE A 428 13.58 14.97 24.42
N LYS A 429 12.55 15.26 23.65
CA LYS A 429 11.50 16.21 24.06
C LYS A 429 10.44 15.43 24.82
N LYS A 430 10.49 15.47 26.13
CA LYS A 430 9.51 14.81 26.99
C LYS A 430 8.15 15.49 26.85
N PRO A 431 7.09 14.80 26.36
CA PRO A 431 5.76 15.37 26.34
C PRO A 431 5.19 15.54 27.76
N ASP A 432 4.34 16.55 27.94
CA ASP A 432 3.68 16.80 29.20
C ASP A 432 2.79 15.61 29.61
N GLY A 433 2.87 15.20 30.85
CA GLY A 433 2.08 14.11 31.44
C GLY A 433 2.53 12.70 31.06
N LEU A 434 3.64 12.53 30.31
CA LEU A 434 4.21 11.23 29.99
C LEU A 434 5.45 10.96 30.86
N GLU A 435 5.42 9.91 31.68
CA GLU A 435 6.58 9.38 32.37
C GLU A 435 7.41 8.51 31.43
N ILE A 436 8.70 8.79 31.34
CA ILE A 436 9.65 8.06 30.50
C ILE A 436 10.45 7.11 31.38
N ILE A 437 10.38 5.81 31.10
CA ILE A 437 11.13 4.76 31.77
C ILE A 437 12.24 4.31 30.82
N SER A 438 13.46 4.77 31.09
CA SER A 438 14.64 4.44 30.29
C SER A 438 15.28 3.14 30.77
N VAL A 439 15.48 2.18 29.84
CA VAL A 439 16.00 0.85 30.16
C VAL A 439 17.17 0.46 29.25
N LYS A 440 18.15 -0.26 29.75
CA LYS A 440 19.37 -0.67 29.02
C LYS A 440 19.22 -2.04 28.38
N ASP A 441 18.51 -2.93 29.05
CA ASP A 441 18.33 -4.32 28.65
C ASP A 441 16.94 -4.85 29.02
N ILE A 442 16.62 -6.03 28.49
CA ILE A 442 15.32 -6.67 28.72
C ILE A 442 15.04 -7.03 30.17
N ARG A 443 16.05 -7.31 30.98
CA ARG A 443 15.87 -7.60 32.43
C ARG A 443 15.43 -6.37 33.18
N GLU A 444 16.07 -5.23 32.88
CA GLU A 444 15.68 -3.93 33.44
C GLU A 444 14.27 -3.55 33.02
N ALA A 445 13.92 -3.78 31.77
CA ALA A 445 12.56 -3.52 31.24
C ALA A 445 11.52 -4.37 31.98
N ILE A 446 11.73 -5.67 32.10
CA ILE A 446 10.83 -6.58 32.85
C ILE A 446 10.69 -6.18 34.31
N LYS A 447 11.81 -5.83 34.97
CA LYS A 447 11.79 -5.40 36.36
C LYS A 447 11.04 -4.08 36.56
N ALA A 448 11.19 -3.14 35.63
CA ALA A 448 10.54 -1.84 35.72
C ALA A 448 9.03 -1.89 35.42
N THR A 449 8.56 -2.94 34.78
CA THR A 449 7.16 -3.03 34.31
C THR A 449 6.34 -4.11 35.02
N LEU A 450 6.96 -5.23 35.38
CA LEU A 450 6.29 -6.40 35.97
C LEU A 450 6.78 -6.71 37.39
N GLY A 451 7.67 -5.91 37.95
CA GLY A 451 8.16 -6.01 39.33
C GLY A 451 9.31 -6.95 39.48
#